data_d49d34345dc23cc380404f92c3756558
#
_entry.id   d49d34345dc23cc380404f92c3756558
#
_cell.length_a   1.000
_cell.length_b   1.000
_cell.length_c   1.000
_cell.angle_alpha   90.00
_cell.angle_beta   90.00
_cell.angle_gamma   90.00
#
_symmetry.space_group_name_H-M   'P 1'
#
loop_
_entity.id
_entity.type
_entity.pdbx_description
1 polymer ?
#
loop_
_entity_poly.entity_id
_entity_poly.type
_entity_poly.pdbx_seq_one_letter_code
_entity_poly.pdbx_strand_id
1 'polypeptide(L)'
;MWAFLIISTLAWGIAEIFYKKGNLEKEKYSHLKTTVFVGFFMGIYALVILFTQGVDLKLFPKNFVLYLPVALCYIISMVCSYFGVRFIEESLSDPIENSSCALVAILCAIFLHETYSVPAIVSIAIIAIGLISVSFFDKKGKNTRTNKFGKKLAIVAIAMPFCYMLLDAVGTFLDIFYTDDVTTTLLVGVTEDTIEHTANCAYELTFFLFSICVLIFLKIKKIKFFDFGENSQEKHGFFTKILNQKWKILAAIFETIGQATYLFALSEGGGIAAVILGAGTVITSLILSRIFLKEKLTWIQYTFIGIIMVGIIMGAIFGL
;
A
#
# COMPACT_ATOMS: atom_id res chain seq x y z
N MET A 1 -13.00 13.37 -6.96
CA MET A 1 -12.63 11.98 -7.36
C MET A 1 -11.42 11.89 -8.27
N TRP A 2 -11.43 12.23 -9.60
CA TRP A 2 -10.32 11.96 -10.55
C TRP A 2 -8.95 12.49 -10.10
N ALA A 3 -8.88 13.70 -9.53
CA ALA A 3 -7.63 14.25 -9.03
C ALA A 3 -7.03 13.38 -7.92
N PHE A 4 -7.85 12.90 -7.01
CA PHE A 4 -7.43 12.02 -5.91
C PHE A 4 -6.94 10.67 -6.43
N LEU A 5 -7.65 10.06 -7.39
CA LEU A 5 -7.23 8.82 -8.06
C LEU A 5 -5.84 8.96 -8.70
N ILE A 6 -5.60 10.03 -9.44
CA ILE A 6 -4.33 10.28 -10.12
C ILE A 6 -3.20 10.49 -9.10
N ILE A 7 -3.44 11.32 -8.08
CA ILE A 7 -2.41 11.63 -7.07
C ILE A 7 -2.04 10.36 -6.30
N SER A 8 -3.03 9.60 -5.80
CA SER A 8 -2.78 8.36 -5.05
C SER A 8 -2.04 7.33 -5.91
N THR A 9 -2.49 7.10 -7.14
CA THR A 9 -1.87 6.17 -8.10
C THR A 9 -0.39 6.50 -8.36
N LEU A 10 -0.08 7.77 -8.62
CA LEU A 10 1.29 8.21 -8.88
C LEU A 10 2.13 8.15 -7.60
N ALA A 11 1.59 8.61 -6.48
CA ALA A 11 2.32 8.63 -5.22
C ALA A 11 2.69 7.20 -4.77
N TRP A 12 1.76 6.28 -4.77
CA TRP A 12 2.03 4.89 -4.39
C TRP A 12 2.93 4.18 -5.39
N GLY A 13 2.70 4.34 -6.71
CA GLY A 13 3.62 3.77 -7.70
C GLY A 13 5.07 4.27 -7.57
N ILE A 14 5.28 5.51 -7.10
CA ILE A 14 6.61 6.04 -6.76
C ILE A 14 7.11 5.46 -5.43
N ALA A 15 6.23 5.34 -4.41
CA ALA A 15 6.57 4.78 -3.11
C ALA A 15 7.11 3.35 -3.22
N GLU A 16 6.51 2.50 -4.08
CA GLU A 16 6.93 1.13 -4.33
C GLU A 16 8.41 1.04 -4.77
N ILE A 17 8.84 1.92 -5.67
CA ILE A 17 10.24 1.98 -6.08
C ILE A 17 11.16 2.31 -4.92
N PHE A 18 10.74 3.21 -4.05
CA PHE A 18 11.53 3.58 -2.88
C PHE A 18 11.48 2.51 -1.79
N TYR A 19 10.37 1.76 -1.64
CA TYR A 19 10.31 0.58 -0.80
C TYR A 19 11.32 -0.46 -1.25
N LYS A 20 11.38 -0.78 -2.53
CA LYS A 20 12.36 -1.70 -3.09
C LYS A 20 13.80 -1.24 -2.84
N LYS A 21 14.10 0.04 -3.04
CA LYS A 21 15.43 0.61 -2.77
C LYS A 21 15.77 0.70 -1.29
N GLY A 22 14.77 0.91 -0.44
CA GLY A 22 14.93 1.08 1.01
C GLY A 22 14.99 -0.24 1.77
N ASN A 23 14.26 -1.26 1.33
CA ASN A 23 14.20 -2.56 2.00
C ASN A 23 15.32 -3.48 1.56
N LEU A 24 16.53 -3.23 2.08
CA LEU A 24 17.73 -3.96 1.70
C LEU A 24 17.73 -5.38 2.26
N GLU A 25 18.05 -6.34 1.40
CA GLU A 25 18.19 -7.76 1.73
C GLU A 25 19.16 -8.02 2.89
N LYS A 26 20.34 -7.35 2.83
CA LYS A 26 21.42 -7.52 3.81
C LYS A 26 21.18 -6.78 5.13
N GLU A 27 20.28 -5.82 5.16
CA GLU A 27 19.98 -5.05 6.37
C GLU A 27 19.01 -5.81 7.27
N LYS A 28 19.45 -6.18 8.48
CA LYS A 28 18.62 -6.89 9.44
C LYS A 28 17.40 -6.04 9.83
N TYR A 29 16.21 -6.60 9.68
CA TYR A 29 14.93 -5.92 9.96
C TYR A 29 14.71 -4.64 9.16
N SER A 30 15.20 -4.56 7.91
CA SER A 30 15.03 -3.40 7.03
C SER A 30 13.55 -3.01 6.87
N HIS A 31 12.68 -3.98 6.64
CA HIS A 31 11.22 -3.81 6.55
C HIS A 31 10.62 -3.13 7.79
N LEU A 32 11.03 -3.53 9.00
CA LEU A 32 10.55 -2.89 10.23
C LEU A 32 11.07 -1.46 10.40
N LYS A 33 12.28 -1.17 9.91
CA LYS A 33 12.78 0.21 9.88
C LYS A 33 11.97 1.08 8.91
N THR A 34 11.57 0.54 7.76
CA THR A 34 10.66 1.21 6.82
C THR A 34 9.32 1.50 7.47
N THR A 35 8.72 0.52 8.15
CA THR A 35 7.48 0.70 8.94
C THR A 35 7.58 1.87 9.92
N VAL A 36 8.73 2.02 10.59
CA VAL A 36 8.93 3.15 11.51
C VAL A 36 8.94 4.49 10.80
N PHE A 37 9.61 4.61 9.65
CA PHE A 37 9.61 5.86 8.89
C PHE A 37 8.21 6.20 8.38
N VAL A 38 7.49 5.23 7.81
CA VAL A 38 6.12 5.43 7.31
C VAL A 38 5.20 5.88 8.44
N GLY A 39 5.16 5.13 9.56
CA GLY A 39 4.31 5.51 10.69
C GLY A 39 4.67 6.85 11.30
N PHE A 40 5.94 7.27 11.27
CA PHE A 40 6.36 8.59 11.75
C PHE A 40 5.82 9.72 10.85
N PHE A 41 5.95 9.61 9.52
CA PHE A 41 5.43 10.63 8.59
C PHE A 41 3.91 10.67 8.61
N MET A 42 3.23 9.53 8.60
CA MET A 42 1.78 9.44 8.76
C MET A 42 1.33 10.05 10.10
N GLY A 43 2.04 9.78 11.20
CA GLY A 43 1.72 10.38 12.50
C GLY A 43 1.81 11.90 12.52
N ILE A 44 2.78 12.49 11.83
CA ILE A 44 2.85 13.95 11.68
C ILE A 44 1.62 14.46 10.91
N TYR A 45 1.26 13.80 9.81
CA TYR A 45 0.10 14.18 9.01
C TYR A 45 -1.21 13.98 9.79
N ALA A 46 -1.36 12.88 10.53
CA ALA A 46 -2.50 12.65 11.42
C ALA A 46 -2.72 13.79 12.43
N LEU A 47 -1.63 14.29 13.04
CA LEU A 47 -1.72 15.42 13.94
C LEU A 47 -2.19 16.70 13.23
N VAL A 48 -1.74 16.93 12.00
CA VAL A 48 -2.20 18.07 11.20
C VAL A 48 -3.70 17.94 10.93
N ILE A 49 -4.20 16.80 10.44
CA ILE A 49 -5.63 16.56 10.20
C ILE A 49 -6.43 16.78 11.48
N LEU A 50 -6.00 16.17 12.58
CA LEU A 50 -6.71 16.18 13.86
C LEU A 50 -7.04 17.60 14.35
N PHE A 51 -6.14 18.56 14.09
CA PHE A 51 -6.30 19.94 14.56
C PHE A 51 -6.78 20.93 13.49
N THR A 52 -6.79 20.56 12.21
CA THR A 52 -7.10 21.50 11.11
C THR A 52 -8.33 21.14 10.31
N GLN A 53 -8.77 19.88 10.31
CA GLN A 53 -9.81 19.38 9.40
C GLN A 53 -11.17 19.12 10.10
N GLY A 54 -11.42 19.76 11.24
CA GLY A 54 -12.73 19.69 11.90
C GLY A 54 -13.07 18.37 12.59
N VAL A 55 -12.07 17.50 12.81
CA VAL A 55 -12.27 16.23 13.53
C VAL A 55 -12.70 16.52 14.97
N ASP A 56 -13.78 15.91 15.45
CA ASP A 56 -14.26 16.08 16.82
C ASP A 56 -13.32 15.41 17.84
N LEU A 57 -12.52 16.22 18.50
CA LEU A 57 -11.54 15.75 19.50
C LEU A 57 -12.16 14.98 20.67
N LYS A 58 -13.44 15.23 21.00
CA LYS A 58 -14.12 14.53 22.11
C LYS A 58 -14.53 13.12 21.71
N LEU A 59 -14.97 12.94 20.48
CA LEU A 59 -15.42 11.66 19.92
C LEU A 59 -14.29 10.89 19.24
N PHE A 60 -13.20 11.55 18.90
CA PHE A 60 -12.06 10.93 18.21
C PHE A 60 -11.49 9.67 18.92
N PRO A 61 -11.32 9.61 20.26
CA PRO A 61 -10.84 8.39 20.90
C PRO A 61 -11.75 7.18 20.67
N LYS A 62 -13.06 7.40 20.57
CA LYS A 62 -14.04 6.35 20.24
C LYS A 62 -13.89 5.92 18.77
N ASN A 63 -13.83 6.88 17.85
CA ASN A 63 -13.64 6.63 16.43
C ASN A 63 -12.31 5.93 16.14
N PHE A 64 -11.25 6.31 16.85
CA PHE A 64 -9.95 5.64 16.79
C PHE A 64 -10.06 4.15 17.12
N VAL A 65 -10.78 3.77 18.19
CA VAL A 65 -10.98 2.37 18.56
C VAL A 65 -11.86 1.64 17.55
N LEU A 66 -12.92 2.27 17.05
CA LEU A 66 -13.82 1.70 16.06
C LEU A 66 -13.09 1.40 14.74
N TYR A 67 -12.14 2.26 14.35
CA TYR A 67 -11.39 2.11 13.11
C TYR A 67 -10.16 1.19 13.20
N LEU A 68 -9.80 0.72 14.40
CA LEU A 68 -8.65 -0.19 14.60
C LEU A 68 -8.64 -1.43 13.69
N PRO A 69 -9.76 -2.13 13.42
CA PRO A 69 -9.75 -3.31 12.55
C PRO A 69 -9.26 -2.97 11.14
N VAL A 70 -9.72 -1.85 10.57
CA VAL A 70 -9.30 -1.36 9.26
C VAL A 70 -7.80 -1.06 9.26
N ALA A 71 -7.37 -0.22 10.22
CA ALA A 71 -5.99 0.20 10.35
C ALA A 71 -5.03 -0.99 10.52
N LEU A 72 -5.39 -1.99 11.33
CA LEU A 72 -4.55 -3.17 11.56
C LEU A 72 -4.44 -4.05 10.30
N CYS A 73 -5.51 -4.19 9.51
CA CYS A 73 -5.45 -4.91 8.24
C CYS A 73 -4.40 -4.28 7.32
N TYR A 74 -4.44 -2.97 7.12
CA TYR A 74 -3.48 -2.26 6.29
C TYR A 74 -2.05 -2.28 6.86
N ILE A 75 -1.87 -2.03 8.16
CA ILE A 75 -0.53 -2.00 8.74
C ILE A 75 0.16 -3.36 8.62
N ILE A 76 -0.57 -4.44 8.87
CA ILE A 76 -0.01 -5.80 8.77
C ILE A 76 0.26 -6.14 7.31
N SER A 77 -0.62 -5.77 6.37
CA SER A 77 -0.40 -5.98 4.94
C SER A 77 0.88 -5.27 4.48
N MET A 78 1.06 -3.99 4.82
CA MET A 78 2.25 -3.22 4.47
C MET A 78 3.55 -3.82 5.05
N VAL A 79 3.52 -4.33 6.29
CA VAL A 79 4.69 -5.04 6.86
C VAL A 79 5.01 -6.29 6.05
N CYS A 80 4.00 -7.02 5.56
CA CYS A 80 4.18 -8.17 4.66
C CYS A 80 4.82 -7.75 3.33
N SER A 81 4.33 -6.68 2.70
CA SER A 81 4.91 -6.12 1.47
C SER A 81 6.37 -5.73 1.69
N TYR A 82 6.66 -4.89 2.69
CA TYR A 82 8.03 -4.46 3.00
C TYR A 82 8.98 -5.63 3.28
N PHE A 83 8.47 -6.74 3.82
CA PHE A 83 9.27 -7.94 3.97
C PHE A 83 9.48 -8.65 2.62
N GLY A 84 8.44 -8.80 1.82
CA GLY A 84 8.45 -9.48 0.52
C GLY A 84 9.46 -8.84 -0.44
N VAL A 85 9.35 -7.53 -0.67
CA VAL A 85 10.16 -6.77 -1.62
C VAL A 85 11.67 -6.79 -1.32
N ARG A 86 12.09 -7.21 -0.13
CA ARG A 86 13.51 -7.46 0.17
C ARG A 86 14.10 -8.59 -0.67
N PHE A 87 13.29 -9.57 -1.04
CA PHE A 87 13.75 -10.85 -1.59
C PHE A 87 13.19 -11.16 -2.97
N ILE A 88 12.14 -10.46 -3.39
CA ILE A 88 11.51 -10.60 -4.70
C ILE A 88 11.58 -9.29 -5.49
N GLU A 89 11.44 -9.37 -6.80
CA GLU A 89 11.38 -8.22 -7.70
C GLU A 89 10.06 -7.45 -7.47
N GLU A 90 10.11 -6.13 -7.66
CA GLU A 90 8.94 -5.24 -7.57
C GLU A 90 7.91 -5.59 -8.63
N SER A 91 8.36 -5.81 -9.85
CA SER A 91 7.52 -6.22 -10.98
C SER A 91 6.77 -7.56 -10.79
N LEU A 92 7.09 -8.32 -9.74
CA LEU A 92 6.36 -9.51 -9.32
C LEU A 92 5.46 -9.25 -8.11
N SER A 93 5.97 -8.51 -7.11
CA SER A 93 5.27 -8.27 -5.85
C SER A 93 4.02 -7.44 -6.07
N ASP A 94 4.20 -6.27 -6.67
CA ASP A 94 3.18 -5.25 -6.82
C ASP A 94 1.92 -5.72 -7.58
N PRO A 95 1.99 -6.45 -8.73
CA PRO A 95 0.79 -6.98 -9.35
C PRO A 95 0.03 -8.02 -8.52
N ILE A 96 0.72 -8.79 -7.66
CA ILE A 96 0.06 -9.73 -6.75
C ILE A 96 -0.67 -8.93 -5.66
N GLU A 97 0.01 -7.99 -5.05
CA GLU A 97 -0.51 -7.16 -3.97
C GLU A 97 -1.75 -6.40 -4.40
N ASN A 98 -1.68 -5.70 -5.52
CA ASN A 98 -2.80 -4.92 -6.07
C ASN A 98 -3.92 -5.76 -6.72
N SER A 99 -3.76 -7.09 -6.83
CA SER A 99 -4.89 -7.98 -7.17
C SER A 99 -5.97 -7.98 -6.08
N SER A 100 -5.69 -7.41 -4.90
CA SER A 100 -6.67 -7.13 -3.84
C SER A 100 -7.88 -6.35 -4.35
N CYS A 101 -7.68 -5.42 -5.28
CA CYS A 101 -8.73 -4.57 -5.83
C CYS A 101 -9.90 -5.37 -6.46
N ALA A 102 -9.62 -6.51 -7.10
CA ALA A 102 -10.67 -7.36 -7.64
C ALA A 102 -11.47 -8.04 -6.52
N LEU A 103 -10.83 -8.40 -5.40
CA LEU A 103 -11.52 -8.94 -4.23
C LEU A 103 -12.37 -7.87 -3.55
N VAL A 104 -11.89 -6.62 -3.49
CA VAL A 104 -12.66 -5.47 -2.97
C VAL A 104 -13.96 -5.32 -3.76
N ALA A 105 -13.90 -5.26 -5.09
CA ALA A 105 -15.10 -5.15 -5.91
C ALA A 105 -16.11 -6.29 -5.66
N ILE A 106 -15.63 -7.52 -5.47
CA ILE A 106 -16.47 -8.66 -5.11
C ILE A 106 -17.10 -8.48 -3.72
N LEU A 107 -16.33 -8.03 -2.72
CA LEU A 107 -16.82 -7.78 -1.37
C LEU A 107 -17.86 -6.66 -1.36
N CYS A 108 -17.63 -5.55 -2.07
CA CYS A 108 -18.59 -4.47 -2.21
C CYS A 108 -19.89 -4.92 -2.87
N ALA A 109 -19.81 -5.72 -3.94
CA ALA A 109 -21.00 -6.29 -4.58
C ALA A 109 -21.83 -7.19 -3.64
N ILE A 110 -21.16 -8.00 -2.80
CA ILE A 110 -21.84 -8.96 -1.91
C ILE A 110 -22.41 -8.26 -0.65
N PHE A 111 -21.62 -7.41 -0.01
CA PHE A 111 -21.93 -6.89 1.33
C PHE A 111 -22.49 -5.47 1.31
N LEU A 112 -22.07 -4.62 0.36
CA LEU A 112 -22.60 -3.25 0.18
C LEU A 112 -23.71 -3.23 -0.88
N HIS A 113 -23.98 -4.36 -1.54
CA HIS A 113 -24.95 -4.45 -2.63
C HIS A 113 -24.67 -3.48 -3.77
N GLU A 114 -23.39 -3.12 -3.97
CA GLU A 114 -23.01 -2.32 -5.14
C GLU A 114 -23.40 -3.04 -6.43
N THR A 115 -24.01 -2.30 -7.34
CA THR A 115 -24.43 -2.82 -8.65
C THR A 115 -23.53 -2.27 -9.73
N TYR A 116 -22.78 -3.16 -10.37
CA TYR A 116 -21.90 -2.78 -11.46
C TYR A 116 -22.59 -2.96 -12.82
N SER A 117 -22.40 -2.01 -13.71
CA SER A 117 -22.82 -2.17 -15.12
C SER A 117 -22.06 -3.31 -15.78
N VAL A 118 -22.62 -3.92 -16.85
CA VAL A 118 -21.93 -5.01 -17.56
C VAL A 118 -20.51 -4.59 -18.04
N PRO A 119 -20.30 -3.38 -18.61
CA PRO A 119 -18.95 -2.93 -18.96
C PRO A 119 -18.02 -2.80 -17.75
N ALA A 120 -18.53 -2.38 -16.57
CA ALA A 120 -17.74 -2.30 -15.35
C ALA A 120 -17.29 -3.70 -14.88
N ILE A 121 -18.17 -4.70 -14.90
CA ILE A 121 -17.83 -6.10 -14.58
C ILE A 121 -16.76 -6.63 -15.54
N VAL A 122 -16.89 -6.36 -16.83
CA VAL A 122 -15.90 -6.76 -17.84
C VAL A 122 -14.54 -6.06 -17.57
N SER A 123 -14.55 -4.78 -17.21
CA SER A 123 -13.38 -4.02 -16.82
C SER A 123 -12.66 -4.66 -15.62
N ILE A 124 -13.39 -4.94 -14.54
CA ILE A 124 -12.84 -5.59 -13.33
C ILE A 124 -12.21 -6.95 -13.70
N ALA A 125 -12.90 -7.76 -14.50
CA ALA A 125 -12.38 -9.05 -14.93
C ALA A 125 -11.10 -8.94 -15.78
N ILE A 126 -11.06 -8.01 -16.72
CA ILE A 126 -9.87 -7.73 -17.56
C ILE A 126 -8.69 -7.31 -16.69
N ILE A 127 -8.90 -6.40 -15.75
CA ILE A 127 -7.86 -5.92 -14.81
C ILE A 127 -7.36 -7.08 -13.95
N ALA A 128 -8.26 -7.84 -13.31
CA ALA A 128 -7.89 -8.97 -12.45
C ALA A 128 -7.07 -10.03 -13.21
N ILE A 129 -7.51 -10.43 -14.40
CA ILE A 129 -6.78 -11.38 -15.25
C ILE A 129 -5.41 -10.79 -15.64
N GLY A 130 -5.35 -9.52 -15.99
CA GLY A 130 -4.12 -8.84 -16.36
C GLY A 130 -3.10 -8.84 -15.23
N LEU A 131 -3.50 -8.43 -14.01
CA LEU A 131 -2.64 -8.37 -12.83
C LEU A 131 -2.08 -9.76 -12.45
N ILE A 132 -2.94 -10.77 -12.39
CA ILE A 132 -2.53 -12.15 -12.10
C ILE A 132 -1.56 -12.66 -13.18
N SER A 133 -1.84 -12.36 -14.44
CA SER A 133 -1.02 -12.82 -15.57
C SER A 133 0.37 -12.18 -15.59
N VAL A 134 0.51 -10.89 -15.28
CA VAL A 134 1.84 -10.23 -15.17
C VAL A 134 2.73 -11.00 -14.21
N SER A 135 2.21 -11.39 -13.05
CA SER A 135 2.95 -12.13 -12.02
C SER A 135 3.23 -13.58 -12.42
N PHE A 136 2.26 -14.24 -13.06
CA PHE A 136 2.39 -15.66 -13.43
C PHE A 136 3.51 -15.92 -14.45
N PHE A 137 3.75 -14.99 -15.37
CA PHE A 137 4.74 -15.12 -16.43
C PHE A 137 6.17 -14.74 -16.03
N ASP A 138 6.42 -14.44 -14.73
CA ASP A 138 7.78 -14.23 -14.21
C ASP A 138 8.53 -15.55 -13.94
N LYS A 139 8.79 -16.33 -14.97
CA LYS A 139 9.46 -17.65 -14.84
C LYS A 139 10.95 -17.55 -14.47
N LYS A 140 11.64 -16.50 -14.92
CA LYS A 140 13.10 -16.37 -14.72
C LYS A 140 13.46 -16.02 -13.28
N GLY A 141 12.69 -15.15 -12.63
CA GLY A 141 12.94 -14.72 -11.26
C GLY A 141 12.83 -15.84 -10.23
N LYS A 142 11.91 -16.80 -10.41
CA LYS A 142 11.69 -17.93 -9.49
C LYS A 142 12.96 -18.77 -9.25
N ASN A 143 13.65 -19.18 -10.30
CA ASN A 143 14.86 -20.00 -10.17
C ASN A 143 16.02 -19.22 -9.54
N THR A 144 16.18 -17.96 -9.91
CA THR A 144 17.22 -17.08 -9.36
C THR A 144 17.03 -16.88 -7.85
N ARG A 145 15.81 -16.64 -7.39
CA ARG A 145 15.48 -16.48 -5.97
C ARG A 145 15.76 -17.73 -5.15
N THR A 146 15.32 -18.89 -5.63
CA THR A 146 15.54 -20.17 -4.93
C THR A 146 17.03 -20.49 -4.77
N ASN A 147 17.81 -20.22 -5.79
CA ASN A 147 19.26 -20.43 -5.75
C ASN A 147 19.98 -19.47 -4.80
N LYS A 148 19.48 -18.21 -4.71
CA LYS A 148 20.09 -17.16 -3.89
C LYS A 148 19.76 -17.25 -2.40
N PHE A 149 18.51 -17.57 -2.06
CA PHE A 149 18.00 -17.46 -0.69
C PHE A 149 17.66 -18.78 -0.01
N GLY A 150 17.70 -19.88 -0.76
CA GLY A 150 17.22 -21.18 -0.32
C GLY A 150 15.69 -21.31 -0.38
N LYS A 151 15.21 -22.54 -0.43
CA LYS A 151 13.80 -22.86 -0.71
C LYS A 151 12.82 -22.26 0.33
N LYS A 152 13.15 -22.32 1.62
CA LYS A 152 12.25 -21.84 2.69
C LYS A 152 12.02 -20.34 2.60
N LEU A 153 13.10 -19.55 2.51
CA LEU A 153 12.98 -18.08 2.45
C LEU A 153 12.34 -17.62 1.14
N ALA A 154 12.62 -18.27 0.02
CA ALA A 154 11.98 -17.97 -1.26
C ALA A 154 10.46 -18.22 -1.22
N ILE A 155 9.99 -19.29 -0.55
CA ILE A 155 8.56 -19.56 -0.38
C ILE A 155 7.93 -18.50 0.50
N VAL A 156 8.52 -18.16 1.63
CA VAL A 156 8.00 -17.11 2.54
C VAL A 156 7.93 -15.78 1.82
N ALA A 157 8.99 -15.38 1.10
CA ALA A 157 9.03 -14.13 0.37
C ALA A 157 7.91 -14.01 -0.68
N ILE A 158 7.61 -15.10 -1.40
CA ILE A 158 6.49 -15.13 -2.38
C ILE A 158 5.13 -15.16 -1.69
N ALA A 159 5.01 -15.75 -0.50
CA ALA A 159 3.76 -15.79 0.24
C ALA A 159 3.35 -14.40 0.79
N MET A 160 4.31 -13.51 1.05
CA MET A 160 4.03 -12.19 1.63
C MET A 160 3.14 -11.30 0.77
N PRO A 161 3.33 -11.14 -0.55
CA PRO A 161 2.40 -10.41 -1.41
C PRO A 161 0.97 -10.96 -1.38
N PHE A 162 0.79 -12.28 -1.27
CA PHE A 162 -0.54 -12.88 -1.12
C PHE A 162 -1.17 -12.56 0.24
N CYS A 163 -0.36 -12.55 1.32
CA CYS A 163 -0.84 -12.11 2.62
C CYS A 163 -1.25 -10.63 2.59
N TYR A 164 -0.45 -9.80 1.92
CA TYR A 164 -0.81 -8.40 1.66
C TYR A 164 -2.16 -8.33 0.95
N MET A 165 -2.28 -8.96 -0.22
CA MET A 165 -3.49 -8.95 -1.06
C MET A 165 -4.77 -9.26 -0.27
N LEU A 166 -4.74 -10.28 0.60
CA LEU A 166 -5.92 -10.67 1.37
C LEU A 166 -6.25 -9.64 2.47
N LEU A 167 -5.26 -9.16 3.20
CA LEU A 167 -5.46 -8.19 4.28
C LEU A 167 -5.84 -6.81 3.73
N ASP A 168 -5.20 -6.39 2.65
CA ASP A 168 -5.50 -5.15 1.95
C ASP A 168 -6.93 -5.15 1.39
N ALA A 169 -7.36 -6.25 0.78
CA ALA A 169 -8.74 -6.37 0.29
C ALA A 169 -9.78 -6.20 1.41
N VAL A 170 -9.53 -6.80 2.57
CA VAL A 170 -10.41 -6.63 3.74
C VAL A 170 -10.33 -5.20 4.27
N GLY A 171 -9.13 -4.62 4.37
CA GLY A 171 -8.93 -3.25 4.80
C GLY A 171 -9.68 -2.25 3.92
N THR A 172 -9.48 -2.34 2.60
CA THR A 172 -10.12 -1.45 1.61
C THR A 172 -11.64 -1.61 1.59
N PHE A 173 -12.14 -2.85 1.67
CA PHE A 173 -13.58 -3.06 1.79
C PHE A 173 -14.16 -2.42 3.06
N LEU A 174 -13.47 -2.57 4.19
CA LEU A 174 -13.89 -1.93 5.43
C LEU A 174 -13.79 -0.40 5.34
N ASP A 175 -12.76 0.15 4.68
CA ASP A 175 -12.65 1.59 4.44
C ASP A 175 -13.89 2.13 3.73
N ILE A 176 -14.27 1.49 2.61
CA ILE A 176 -15.48 1.85 1.87
C ILE A 176 -16.70 1.76 2.79
N PHE A 177 -16.87 0.64 3.51
CA PHE A 177 -17.99 0.45 4.43
C PHE A 177 -18.08 1.52 5.52
N TYR A 178 -16.92 2.04 6.00
CA TYR A 178 -16.90 3.09 7.04
C TYR A 178 -17.08 4.50 6.49
N THR A 179 -16.84 4.73 5.20
CA THR A 179 -16.82 6.07 4.61
C THR A 179 -17.85 6.34 3.51
N ASP A 180 -18.58 5.30 3.09
CA ASP A 180 -19.56 5.39 2.00
C ASP A 180 -20.74 6.35 2.34
N ASP A 181 -21.31 6.25 3.54
CA ASP A 181 -22.45 7.03 3.96
C ASP A 181 -22.41 7.37 5.45
N VAL A 182 -22.56 8.65 5.79
CA VAL A 182 -22.62 9.15 7.17
C VAL A 182 -23.79 8.60 7.99
N THR A 183 -24.83 8.10 7.34
CA THR A 183 -26.01 7.54 8.01
C THR A 183 -25.83 6.07 8.40
N THR A 184 -24.95 5.35 7.71
CA THR A 184 -24.69 3.92 7.91
C THR A 184 -23.35 3.63 8.54
N THR A 185 -22.43 4.60 8.56
CA THR A 185 -21.10 4.47 9.14
C THR A 185 -21.14 4.07 10.62
N LEU A 186 -20.13 3.32 11.05
CA LEU A 186 -19.91 3.03 12.47
C LEU A 186 -19.17 4.16 13.20
N LEU A 187 -18.63 5.15 12.49
CA LEU A 187 -17.99 6.32 13.09
C LEU A 187 -19.04 7.22 13.73
N VAL A 188 -18.71 7.86 14.83
CA VAL A 188 -19.65 8.61 15.65
C VAL A 188 -19.39 10.11 15.54
N GLY A 189 -20.46 10.88 15.26
CA GLY A 189 -20.39 12.33 15.22
C GLY A 189 -19.60 12.88 14.04
N VAL A 190 -19.51 12.11 12.95
CA VAL A 190 -18.91 12.53 11.69
C VAL A 190 -19.97 13.17 10.78
N THR A 191 -19.52 13.99 9.87
CA THR A 191 -20.31 14.60 8.79
C THR A 191 -19.72 14.23 7.44
N GLU A 192 -20.38 14.53 6.33
CA GLU A 192 -19.83 14.34 4.97
C GLU A 192 -18.48 15.03 4.78
N ASP A 193 -18.24 16.16 5.44
CA ASP A 193 -16.97 16.88 5.36
C ASP A 193 -15.86 16.31 6.26
N THR A 194 -16.18 15.46 7.24
CA THR A 194 -15.23 15.04 8.28
C THR A 194 -15.02 13.52 8.36
N ILE A 195 -15.82 12.73 7.65
CA ILE A 195 -15.78 11.27 7.74
C ILE A 195 -14.43 10.71 7.25
N GLU A 196 -13.96 11.13 6.08
CA GLU A 196 -12.68 10.69 5.53
C GLU A 196 -11.51 11.23 6.35
N HIS A 197 -11.58 12.47 6.82
CA HIS A 197 -10.55 13.03 7.68
C HIS A 197 -10.45 12.28 9.01
N THR A 198 -11.58 11.89 9.60
CA THR A 198 -11.61 11.11 10.85
C THR A 198 -11.04 9.72 10.64
N ALA A 199 -11.40 9.05 9.56
CA ALA A 199 -10.91 7.73 9.17
C ALA A 199 -9.40 7.76 8.90
N ASN A 200 -8.92 8.67 8.04
CA ASN A 200 -7.49 8.86 7.75
C ASN A 200 -6.70 9.14 9.04
N CYS A 201 -7.18 10.07 9.88
CA CYS A 201 -6.51 10.38 11.13
C CYS A 201 -6.41 9.16 12.05
N ALA A 202 -7.47 8.35 12.15
CA ALA A 202 -7.49 7.14 12.97
C ALA A 202 -6.51 6.08 12.44
N TYR A 203 -6.45 5.87 11.13
CA TYR A 203 -5.51 4.96 10.49
C TYR A 203 -4.05 5.38 10.72
N GLU A 204 -3.73 6.61 10.36
CA GLU A 204 -2.36 7.11 10.39
C GLU A 204 -1.81 7.23 11.83
N LEU A 205 -2.65 7.62 12.79
CA LEU A 205 -2.27 7.61 14.20
C LEU A 205 -2.07 6.19 14.73
N THR A 206 -2.87 5.21 14.27
CA THR A 206 -2.65 3.79 14.59
C THR A 206 -1.31 3.32 14.04
N PHE A 207 -0.96 3.69 12.82
CA PHE A 207 0.32 3.35 12.23
C PHE A 207 1.48 3.97 13.01
N PHE A 208 1.34 5.22 13.44
CA PHE A 208 2.32 5.88 14.29
C PHE A 208 2.55 5.13 15.61
N LEU A 209 1.47 4.76 16.31
CA LEU A 209 1.56 4.00 17.55
C LEU A 209 2.17 2.61 17.32
N PHE A 210 1.80 1.94 16.24
CA PHE A 210 2.42 0.67 15.84
C PHE A 210 3.93 0.85 15.57
N SER A 211 4.32 1.94 14.92
CA SER A 211 5.73 2.24 14.65
C SER A 211 6.55 2.44 15.93
N ILE A 212 5.96 3.00 16.99
CA ILE A 212 6.57 3.10 18.31
C ILE A 212 6.79 1.70 18.91
N CYS A 213 5.80 0.82 18.82
CA CYS A 213 5.95 -0.57 19.27
C CYS A 213 7.08 -1.29 18.51
N VAL A 214 7.19 -1.06 17.19
CA VAL A 214 8.29 -1.59 16.37
C VAL A 214 9.63 -1.03 16.79
N LEU A 215 9.73 0.27 17.10
CA LEU A 215 10.97 0.89 17.62
C LEU A 215 11.40 0.25 18.95
N ILE A 216 10.45 0.04 19.87
CA ILE A 216 10.69 -0.63 21.15
C ILE A 216 11.20 -2.06 20.90
N PHE A 217 10.55 -2.80 19.98
CA PHE A 217 11.00 -4.14 19.60
C PHE A 217 12.43 -4.16 19.05
N LEU A 218 12.76 -3.24 18.13
CA LEU A 218 14.12 -3.12 17.58
C LEU A 218 15.15 -2.80 18.68
N LYS A 219 14.80 -1.93 19.62
CA LYS A 219 15.65 -1.60 20.77
C LYS A 219 15.89 -2.81 21.68
N ILE A 220 14.84 -3.58 21.99
CA ILE A 220 14.95 -4.83 22.78
C ILE A 220 15.86 -5.84 22.07
N LYS A 221 15.74 -5.96 20.74
CA LYS A 221 16.61 -6.83 19.92
C LYS A 221 18.02 -6.28 19.72
N LYS A 222 18.34 -5.12 20.33
CA LYS A 222 19.64 -4.42 20.21
C LYS A 222 20.02 -4.11 18.75
N ILE A 223 19.03 -3.87 17.90
CA ILE A 223 19.25 -3.50 16.50
C ILE A 223 19.46 -1.99 16.44
N LYS A 224 20.59 -1.57 15.92
CA LYS A 224 20.87 -0.15 15.71
C LYS A 224 20.02 0.36 14.53
N PHE A 225 19.18 1.34 14.77
CA PHE A 225 18.21 1.83 13.80
C PHE A 225 18.88 2.44 12.54
N PHE A 226 19.99 3.16 12.73
CA PHE A 226 20.73 3.83 11.66
C PHE A 226 21.96 3.06 11.16
N ASP A 227 22.12 1.78 11.48
CA ASP A 227 23.31 1.00 11.10
C ASP A 227 23.05 0.20 9.80
N PHE A 228 24.03 0.23 8.88
CA PHE A 228 23.98 -0.37 7.55
C PHE A 228 24.93 -1.57 7.41
N GLY A 229 24.85 -2.56 8.28
CA GLY A 229 25.62 -3.79 8.16
C GLY A 229 27.02 -3.71 8.81
N GLU A 230 27.71 -4.83 8.77
CA GLU A 230 28.88 -5.16 9.63
C GLU A 230 30.14 -4.31 9.44
N ASN A 231 30.19 -3.38 8.47
CA ASN A 231 31.44 -2.67 8.11
C ASN A 231 31.48 -1.19 8.46
N SER A 232 30.52 -0.62 9.20
CA SER A 232 30.58 0.80 9.56
C SER A 232 31.36 1.04 10.87
N GLN A 233 32.69 0.88 10.84
CA GLN A 233 33.57 1.38 11.89
C GLN A 233 33.76 2.92 11.84
N GLU A 234 33.29 3.59 10.77
CA GLU A 234 33.35 5.03 10.65
C GLU A 234 32.24 5.70 11.48
N LYS A 235 32.63 6.61 12.35
CA LYS A 235 31.72 7.51 13.08
C LYS A 235 31.12 8.53 12.11
N HIS A 236 30.08 8.13 11.37
CA HIS A 236 29.33 9.05 10.53
C HIS A 236 28.53 10.06 11.39
N GLY A 237 28.52 11.32 10.99
CA GLY A 237 27.69 12.34 11.60
C GLY A 237 26.20 12.02 11.50
N PHE A 238 25.36 12.62 12.35
CA PHE A 238 23.91 12.39 12.39
C PHE A 238 23.23 12.58 11.02
N PHE A 239 23.58 13.64 10.29
CA PHE A 239 23.04 13.92 8.95
C PHE A 239 23.38 12.84 7.93
N THR A 240 24.60 12.31 7.94
CA THR A 240 25.00 11.21 7.04
C THR A 240 24.19 9.95 7.33
N LYS A 241 23.89 9.68 8.59
CA LYS A 241 23.05 8.55 9.00
C LYS A 241 21.62 8.68 8.50
N ILE A 242 21.03 9.87 8.56
CA ILE A 242 19.69 10.15 8.00
C ILE A 242 19.73 10.02 6.47
N LEU A 243 20.72 10.62 5.81
CA LEU A 243 20.84 10.59 4.35
C LEU A 243 20.96 9.16 3.82
N ASN A 244 21.58 8.27 4.59
CA ASN A 244 21.66 6.86 4.26
C ASN A 244 20.29 6.15 4.29
N GLN A 245 19.27 6.70 4.99
CA GLN A 245 17.89 6.19 5.01
C GLN A 245 16.97 6.89 3.98
N LYS A 246 17.54 7.71 3.07
CA LYS A 246 16.77 8.54 2.13
C LYS A 246 15.68 7.80 1.38
N TRP A 247 15.91 6.55 0.99
CA TRP A 247 14.92 5.77 0.25
C TRP A 247 13.71 5.41 1.12
N LYS A 248 13.93 5.06 2.41
CA LYS A 248 12.83 4.81 3.34
C LYS A 248 12.06 6.09 3.67
N ILE A 249 12.77 7.22 3.76
CA ILE A 249 12.16 8.54 4.00
C ILE A 249 11.32 8.95 2.79
N LEU A 250 11.85 8.83 1.57
CA LEU A 250 11.11 9.14 0.36
C LEU A 250 9.89 8.23 0.19
N ALA A 251 10.05 6.93 0.44
CA ALA A 251 8.93 6.00 0.45
C ALA A 251 7.83 6.46 1.43
N ALA A 252 8.19 6.80 2.66
CA ALA A 252 7.26 7.27 3.68
C ALA A 252 6.52 8.56 3.29
N ILE A 253 7.21 9.50 2.65
CA ILE A 253 6.60 10.75 2.17
C ILE A 253 5.56 10.44 1.07
N PHE A 254 5.93 9.67 0.05
CA PHE A 254 5.02 9.34 -1.06
C PHE A 254 3.87 8.45 -0.59
N GLU A 255 4.11 7.54 0.34
CA GLU A 255 3.07 6.75 0.99
C GLU A 255 2.04 7.65 1.69
N THR A 256 2.50 8.59 2.52
CA THR A 256 1.62 9.53 3.21
C THR A 256 0.82 10.40 2.22
N ILE A 257 1.42 10.84 1.12
CA ILE A 257 0.71 11.60 0.06
C ILE A 257 -0.37 10.72 -0.60
N GLY A 258 -0.04 9.48 -0.93
CA GLY A 258 -0.99 8.53 -1.51
C GLY A 258 -2.16 8.28 -0.58
N GLN A 259 -1.89 7.97 0.67
CA GLN A 259 -2.91 7.72 1.68
C GLN A 259 -3.79 8.94 1.94
N ALA A 260 -3.21 10.14 1.98
CA ALA A 260 -3.92 11.39 2.17
C ALA A 260 -5.03 11.65 1.13
N THR A 261 -4.90 11.09 -0.06
CA THR A 261 -5.84 11.27 -1.17
C THR A 261 -6.67 10.03 -1.49
N TYR A 262 -6.22 8.87 -1.05
CA TYR A 262 -6.82 7.57 -1.32
C TYR A 262 -8.26 7.46 -0.84
N LEU A 263 -8.53 7.80 0.41
CA LEU A 263 -9.82 7.62 1.03
C LEU A 263 -10.90 8.47 0.37
N PHE A 264 -10.54 9.69 -0.06
CA PHE A 264 -11.44 10.56 -0.85
C PHE A 264 -11.77 9.98 -2.23
N ALA A 265 -10.87 9.21 -2.80
CA ALA A 265 -11.17 8.53 -4.05
C ALA A 265 -12.11 7.33 -3.84
N LEU A 266 -11.97 6.62 -2.73
CA LEU A 266 -12.81 5.48 -2.39
C LEU A 266 -14.23 5.89 -2.00
N SER A 267 -14.38 6.91 -1.15
CA SER A 267 -15.70 7.40 -0.69
C SER A 267 -16.57 7.91 -1.85
N GLU A 268 -15.94 8.46 -2.91
CA GLU A 268 -16.67 8.93 -4.09
C GLU A 268 -16.91 7.85 -5.16
N GLY A 269 -16.13 6.77 -5.19
CA GLY A 269 -16.15 5.81 -6.31
C GLY A 269 -16.25 4.33 -5.92
N GLY A 270 -16.33 4.01 -4.62
CA GLY A 270 -16.54 2.66 -4.11
C GLY A 270 -15.54 1.61 -4.64
N GLY A 271 -16.02 0.40 -4.85
CA GLY A 271 -15.20 -0.72 -5.31
C GLY A 271 -14.56 -0.53 -6.67
N ILE A 272 -15.20 0.20 -7.61
CA ILE A 272 -14.60 0.48 -8.92
C ILE A 272 -13.42 1.44 -8.83
N ALA A 273 -13.48 2.44 -7.92
CA ALA A 273 -12.35 3.31 -7.66
C ALA A 273 -11.14 2.52 -7.11
N ALA A 274 -11.39 1.56 -6.20
CA ALA A 274 -10.34 0.67 -5.71
C ALA A 274 -9.67 -0.12 -6.85
N VAL A 275 -10.46 -0.62 -7.82
CA VAL A 275 -9.94 -1.36 -8.99
C VAL A 275 -9.06 -0.46 -9.87
N ILE A 276 -9.49 0.76 -10.13
CA ILE A 276 -8.73 1.71 -10.95
C ILE A 276 -7.44 2.15 -10.25
N LEU A 277 -7.51 2.42 -8.94
CA LEU A 277 -6.35 2.74 -8.10
C LEU A 277 -5.29 1.64 -8.13
N GLY A 278 -5.66 0.41 -7.76
CA GLY A 278 -4.73 -0.70 -7.72
C GLY A 278 -4.09 -0.97 -9.08
N ALA A 279 -4.90 -1.02 -10.14
CA ALA A 279 -4.38 -1.23 -11.50
C ALA A 279 -3.48 -0.09 -11.97
N GLY A 280 -3.81 1.16 -11.65
CA GLY A 280 -3.02 2.34 -11.99
C GLY A 280 -1.69 2.38 -11.25
N THR A 281 -1.69 2.01 -9.96
CA THR A 281 -0.47 1.88 -9.15
C THR A 281 0.49 0.87 -9.77
N VAL A 282 0.01 -0.31 -10.15
CA VAL A 282 0.82 -1.33 -10.83
C VAL A 282 1.43 -0.82 -12.13
N ILE A 283 0.66 -0.15 -12.98
CA ILE A 283 1.20 0.40 -14.23
C ILE A 283 2.31 1.40 -13.93
N THR A 284 2.08 2.31 -12.98
CA THR A 284 3.07 3.32 -12.58
C THR A 284 4.33 2.66 -12.02
N SER A 285 4.20 1.71 -11.11
CA SER A 285 5.33 1.00 -10.49
C SER A 285 6.11 0.17 -11.51
N LEU A 286 5.44 -0.54 -12.43
CA LEU A 286 6.09 -1.33 -13.48
C LEU A 286 6.90 -0.46 -14.45
N ILE A 287 6.37 0.69 -14.85
CA ILE A 287 7.10 1.65 -15.70
C ILE A 287 8.32 2.18 -14.94
N LEU A 288 8.13 2.60 -13.70
CA LEU A 288 9.21 3.15 -12.88
C LEU A 288 10.24 2.07 -12.49
N SER A 289 9.83 0.84 -12.21
CA SER A 289 10.75 -0.26 -11.92
C SER A 289 11.66 -0.57 -13.10
N ARG A 290 11.12 -0.49 -14.32
CA ARG A 290 11.91 -0.61 -15.54
C ARG A 290 12.97 0.49 -15.66
N ILE A 291 12.63 1.73 -15.33
CA ILE A 291 13.51 2.90 -15.46
C ILE A 291 14.52 2.93 -14.30
N PHE A 292 14.08 2.85 -13.06
CA PHE A 292 14.88 3.11 -11.87
C PHE A 292 15.52 1.87 -11.23
N LEU A 293 14.87 0.71 -11.32
CA LEU A 293 15.39 -0.56 -10.80
C LEU A 293 16.05 -1.38 -11.90
N LYS A 294 15.86 -1.02 -13.18
CA LYS A 294 16.36 -1.73 -14.35
C LYS A 294 15.85 -3.18 -14.42
N GLU A 295 14.68 -3.45 -13.88
CA GLU A 295 14.01 -4.74 -13.98
C GLU A 295 13.61 -5.01 -15.43
N LYS A 296 13.78 -6.25 -15.89
CA LYS A 296 13.54 -6.62 -17.29
C LYS A 296 12.18 -7.28 -17.41
N LEU A 297 11.22 -6.55 -17.94
CA LEU A 297 9.92 -7.10 -18.31
C LEU A 297 10.01 -7.91 -19.60
N THR A 298 9.25 -8.97 -19.69
CA THR A 298 9.08 -9.78 -20.91
C THR A 298 8.03 -9.14 -21.82
N TRP A 299 8.03 -9.49 -23.12
CA TRP A 299 7.01 -9.06 -24.07
C TRP A 299 5.59 -9.45 -23.62
N ILE A 300 5.46 -10.61 -23.00
CA ILE A 300 4.19 -11.11 -22.45
C ILE A 300 3.69 -10.18 -21.35
N GLN A 301 4.57 -9.74 -20.44
CA GLN A 301 4.21 -8.78 -19.37
C GLN A 301 3.77 -7.43 -19.96
N TYR A 302 4.48 -6.91 -20.99
CA TYR A 302 4.03 -5.69 -21.68
C TYR A 302 2.64 -5.83 -22.31
N THR A 303 2.30 -7.00 -22.88
CA THR A 303 0.97 -7.26 -23.42
C THR A 303 -0.09 -7.20 -22.31
N PHE A 304 0.16 -7.80 -21.15
CA PHE A 304 -0.79 -7.75 -20.04
C PHE A 304 -0.91 -6.35 -19.44
N ILE A 305 0.16 -5.57 -19.36
CA ILE A 305 0.10 -4.14 -18.99
C ILE A 305 -0.84 -3.39 -19.95
N GLY A 306 -0.73 -3.61 -21.26
CA GLY A 306 -1.64 -3.02 -22.25
C GLY A 306 -3.11 -3.45 -22.03
N ILE A 307 -3.36 -4.71 -21.68
CA ILE A 307 -4.69 -5.23 -21.36
C ILE A 307 -5.24 -4.56 -20.09
N ILE A 308 -4.43 -4.41 -19.04
CA ILE A 308 -4.81 -3.69 -17.81
C ILE A 308 -5.19 -2.23 -18.13
N MET A 309 -4.41 -1.55 -18.98
CA MET A 309 -4.73 -0.17 -19.41
C MET A 309 -6.09 -0.07 -20.11
N VAL A 310 -6.42 -1.03 -20.98
CA VAL A 310 -7.76 -1.10 -21.61
C VAL A 310 -8.84 -1.27 -20.54
N GLY A 311 -8.61 -2.15 -19.57
CA GLY A 311 -9.53 -2.33 -18.45
C GLY A 311 -9.75 -1.05 -17.65
N ILE A 312 -8.67 -0.32 -17.30
CA ILE A 312 -8.77 0.96 -16.58
C ILE A 312 -9.60 1.97 -17.38
N ILE A 313 -9.34 2.13 -18.68
CA ILE A 313 -10.10 3.05 -19.54
C ILE A 313 -11.58 2.67 -19.57
N MET A 314 -11.89 1.38 -19.70
CA MET A 314 -13.28 0.91 -19.65
C MET A 314 -13.94 1.19 -18.29
N GLY A 315 -13.24 0.90 -17.19
CA GLY A 315 -13.72 1.21 -15.84
C GLY A 315 -13.98 2.70 -15.63
N ALA A 316 -13.06 3.53 -16.11
CA ALA A 316 -13.17 4.98 -16.02
C ALA A 316 -14.35 5.56 -16.84
N ILE A 317 -14.70 4.97 -17.97
CA ILE A 317 -15.79 5.44 -18.83
C ILE A 317 -17.16 4.93 -18.37
N PHE A 318 -17.22 3.70 -17.90
CA PHE A 318 -18.49 2.99 -17.69
C PHE A 318 -18.75 2.59 -16.23
N GLY A 319 -17.77 2.71 -15.35
CA GLY A 319 -17.83 2.24 -13.98
C GLY A 319 -17.96 3.36 -12.94
N LEU A 320 -17.42 4.54 -13.24
CA LEU A 320 -17.44 5.71 -12.32
C LEU A 320 -18.44 6.75 -12.75
#